data_8e340b120526ab276a56f0dcbd3297c8
#
_entry.id   8e340b120526ab276a56f0dcbd3297c8
#
_cell.length_a   1.000
_cell.length_b   1.000
_cell.length_c   1.000
_cell.angle_alpha   90.00
_cell.angle_beta   90.00
_cell.angle_gamma   90.00
#
_symmetry.space_group_name_H-M   'P 1'
#
loop_
_entity.id
_entity.type
_entity.pdbx_description
1 polymer ?
#
loop_
_entity_poly.entity_id
_entity_poly.type
_entity_poly.pdbx_seq_one_letter_code
_entity_poly.pdbx_strand_id
1 'polypeptide(L)'
;MFQNKSFFFALLLAGSASQAVAQNWTNDSVNMGPGIRNEVFYSLSNGTVSTGSINLWELAHTQTTMDNCIRANHVAGVRVVLYPKGDTAAWSSFDTSGWKRWRMVFNDIHDHKKGAFNQQPGPGMWDFNWGVYNSSTHEVVGDSLHLLILGEGTPGMTYKKFWPVKQDRQGNLIVRVANIDGSNDTTYTMKRADATGKNYKYFNITNKQTVNREPSQSWDLLFTQYFAPTFDPRSGRVLPYPVMGVESNMGTLSVAINGVHRDSINLSTYQMQVKDDLTGVGADWKRFDQTTFRYVYKDSLTYLVKAKDGEYWLLYFTGFGGSSTGKVYFSKQKTNLSSVAFAAMGLGWNVYPNPAVQGNTVFVGTDLNNGRLAASIRMTDALGREVYSQNISLNGLQQFAIPTQGLKSGLYNISLRSGNVLETRKLLIP
;
A
#
# COMPACT_ATOMS: atom_id res chain seq x y z
N MET A 1 -55.11 -62.11 -27.36
CA MET A 1 -55.55 -60.92 -26.61
C MET A 1 -54.37 -60.46 -25.77
N PHE A 2 -53.48 -59.63 -26.34
CA PHE A 2 -52.23 -59.15 -25.66
C PHE A 2 -52.38 -57.67 -25.32
N GLN A 3 -52.36 -57.33 -24.05
CA GLN A 3 -52.34 -55.92 -23.58
C GLN A 3 -50.94 -55.42 -23.54
N ASN A 4 -50.66 -54.41 -24.36
CA ASN A 4 -49.42 -53.59 -24.28
C ASN A 4 -49.54 -52.59 -23.13
N LYS A 5 -48.63 -52.67 -22.16
CA LYS A 5 -48.41 -51.64 -21.15
C LYS A 5 -47.24 -50.74 -21.59
N SER A 6 -47.54 -49.50 -21.99
CA SER A 6 -46.57 -48.47 -22.27
C SER A 6 -46.12 -47.85 -20.95
N PHE A 7 -44.83 -47.96 -20.63
CA PHE A 7 -44.20 -47.23 -19.53
C PHE A 7 -43.74 -45.87 -20.03
N PHE A 8 -44.36 -44.80 -19.51
CA PHE A 8 -43.86 -43.44 -19.68
C PHE A 8 -42.76 -43.18 -18.64
N PHE A 9 -41.50 -42.96 -19.11
CA PHE A 9 -40.38 -42.46 -18.30
C PHE A 9 -40.48 -40.92 -18.31
N ALA A 10 -40.90 -40.32 -17.20
CA ALA A 10 -40.79 -38.88 -16.99
C ALA A 10 -39.34 -38.51 -16.57
N LEU A 11 -38.62 -37.88 -17.48
CA LEU A 11 -37.28 -37.33 -17.20
C LEU A 11 -37.46 -36.02 -16.42
N LEU A 12 -37.22 -36.04 -15.10
CA LEU A 12 -37.12 -34.85 -14.28
C LEU A 12 -35.76 -34.16 -14.58
N LEU A 13 -35.80 -33.11 -15.38
CA LEU A 13 -34.67 -32.16 -15.46
C LEU A 13 -34.64 -31.32 -14.16
N ALA A 14 -33.76 -31.69 -13.22
CA ALA A 14 -33.41 -30.82 -12.11
C ALA A 14 -32.55 -29.69 -12.65
N GLY A 15 -33.15 -28.57 -13.01
CA GLY A 15 -32.45 -27.34 -13.28
C GLY A 15 -31.82 -26.83 -11.98
N SER A 16 -30.49 -26.90 -11.88
CA SER A 16 -29.74 -26.19 -10.86
C SER A 16 -29.89 -24.68 -11.10
N ALA A 17 -30.88 -24.07 -10.44
CA ALA A 17 -30.95 -22.63 -10.33
C ALA A 17 -29.71 -22.17 -9.52
N SER A 18 -28.70 -21.70 -10.21
CA SER A 18 -27.65 -20.91 -9.57
C SER A 18 -28.34 -19.67 -8.98
N GLN A 19 -28.48 -19.65 -7.66
CA GLN A 19 -28.88 -18.43 -6.96
C GLN A 19 -27.81 -17.39 -7.24
N ALA A 20 -28.07 -16.43 -8.11
CA ALA A 20 -27.31 -15.21 -8.19
C ALA A 20 -27.46 -14.53 -6.81
N VAL A 21 -26.45 -14.63 -5.98
CA VAL A 21 -26.37 -13.85 -4.75
C VAL A 21 -26.38 -12.40 -5.19
N ALA A 22 -27.47 -11.70 -4.90
CA ALA A 22 -27.58 -10.27 -5.19
C ALA A 22 -26.37 -9.59 -4.57
N GLN A 23 -25.57 -8.92 -5.40
CA GLN A 23 -24.39 -8.21 -4.95
C GLN A 23 -24.86 -7.01 -4.13
N ASN A 24 -24.73 -7.08 -2.81
CA ASN A 24 -25.20 -6.03 -1.90
C ASN A 24 -24.15 -4.91 -1.78
N TRP A 25 -24.30 -3.89 -2.60
CA TRP A 25 -23.55 -2.64 -2.47
C TRP A 25 -24.04 -1.86 -1.25
N THR A 26 -23.10 -1.40 -0.44
CA THR A 26 -23.35 -0.53 0.72
C THR A 26 -22.87 0.87 0.39
N ASN A 27 -23.78 1.85 0.44
CA ASN A 27 -23.43 3.26 0.31
C ASN A 27 -22.82 3.78 1.60
N ASP A 28 -21.75 4.56 1.46
CA ASP A 28 -21.05 5.16 2.59
C ASP A 28 -20.50 6.53 2.21
N SER A 29 -20.02 7.28 3.20
CA SER A 29 -19.42 8.59 2.97
C SER A 29 -18.41 8.93 4.05
N VAL A 30 -17.45 9.79 3.69
CA VAL A 30 -16.55 10.44 4.64
C VAL A 30 -16.71 11.96 4.59
N ASN A 31 -16.37 12.64 5.67
CA ASN A 31 -16.48 14.09 5.76
C ASN A 31 -15.15 14.72 6.18
N MET A 32 -14.50 15.39 5.23
CA MET A 32 -13.23 16.09 5.44
C MET A 32 -13.46 17.57 5.86
N GLY A 33 -14.71 18.00 5.98
CA GLY A 33 -15.12 19.35 6.35
C GLY A 33 -14.92 20.40 5.27
N PRO A 34 -15.51 21.60 5.46
CA PRO A 34 -15.34 22.73 4.56
C PRO A 34 -13.85 23.09 4.37
N GLY A 35 -13.46 23.38 3.13
CA GLY A 35 -12.07 23.64 2.76
C GLY A 35 -11.20 22.38 2.69
N ILE A 36 -11.79 21.18 2.91
CA ILE A 36 -11.07 19.90 2.95
C ILE A 36 -9.91 19.97 3.98
N ARG A 37 -10.20 20.50 5.16
CA ARG A 37 -9.19 20.77 6.20
C ARG A 37 -8.86 19.57 7.06
N ASN A 38 -9.63 18.50 6.95
CA ASN A 38 -9.40 17.27 7.67
C ASN A 38 -9.02 16.15 6.70
N GLU A 39 -8.39 15.13 7.25
CA GLU A 39 -8.18 13.84 6.64
C GLU A 39 -8.95 12.79 7.43
N VAL A 40 -9.35 11.70 6.75
CA VAL A 40 -10.17 10.66 7.35
C VAL A 40 -9.51 9.31 7.12
N PHE A 41 -9.12 8.64 8.20
CA PHE A 41 -8.70 7.24 8.19
C PHE A 41 -9.94 6.35 8.16
N TYR A 42 -9.99 5.43 7.23
CA TYR A 42 -11.15 4.62 6.93
C TYR A 42 -10.81 3.14 6.85
N SER A 43 -11.62 2.30 7.49
CA SER A 43 -11.59 0.84 7.34
C SER A 43 -12.72 0.40 6.43
N LEU A 44 -12.42 -0.42 5.43
CA LEU A 44 -13.44 -0.97 4.54
C LEU A 44 -14.48 -1.81 5.30
N SER A 45 -14.05 -2.49 6.36
CA SER A 45 -14.92 -3.29 7.21
C SER A 45 -15.71 -2.47 8.24
N ASN A 46 -15.08 -1.42 8.83
CA ASN A 46 -15.60 -0.76 10.04
C ASN A 46 -16.04 0.70 9.81
N GLY A 47 -15.79 1.28 8.63
CA GLY A 47 -16.11 2.67 8.34
C GLY A 47 -15.02 3.65 8.83
N THR A 48 -15.40 4.88 9.15
CA THR A 48 -14.48 5.92 9.64
C THR A 48 -13.84 5.51 10.96
N VAL A 49 -12.50 5.44 10.98
CA VAL A 49 -11.69 5.08 12.16
C VAL A 49 -11.32 6.33 12.96
N SER A 50 -10.82 7.36 12.26
CA SER A 50 -10.51 8.65 12.89
C SER A 50 -10.53 9.77 11.87
N THR A 51 -10.70 11.00 12.37
CA THR A 51 -10.65 12.22 11.59
C THR A 51 -9.73 13.20 12.32
N GLY A 52 -8.85 13.86 11.57
CA GLY A 52 -7.91 14.83 12.14
C GLY A 52 -7.59 15.96 11.17
N SER A 53 -7.01 17.05 11.69
CA SER A 53 -6.57 18.15 10.85
C SER A 53 -5.42 17.70 9.92
N ILE A 54 -5.53 18.06 8.64
CA ILE A 54 -4.48 17.79 7.65
C ILE A 54 -3.18 18.54 7.96
N ASN A 55 -3.26 19.64 8.71
CA ASN A 55 -2.12 20.49 9.07
C ASN A 55 -1.47 20.11 10.41
N LEU A 56 -1.83 18.96 10.97
CA LEU A 56 -1.35 18.55 12.30
C LEU A 56 0.16 18.29 12.32
N TRP A 57 0.74 17.84 11.22
CA TRP A 57 2.12 17.40 11.11
C TRP A 57 2.87 18.12 9.98
N GLU A 58 4.20 18.14 10.04
CA GLU A 58 5.06 18.73 9.02
C GLU A 58 6.03 17.72 8.43
N LEU A 59 6.56 16.81 9.25
CA LEU A 59 7.42 15.71 8.84
C LEU A 59 6.87 14.37 9.28
N ALA A 60 7.09 13.35 8.48
CA ALA A 60 6.85 11.95 8.82
C ALA A 60 8.07 11.11 8.48
N HIS A 61 8.39 10.14 9.34
CA HIS A 61 9.48 9.19 9.12
C HIS A 61 8.97 7.77 9.28
N THR A 62 9.38 6.87 8.39
CA THR A 62 8.94 5.47 8.44
C THR A 62 9.23 4.79 9.77
N GLN A 63 8.33 3.91 10.19
CA GLN A 63 8.49 3.12 11.40
C GLN A 63 9.55 2.02 11.22
N THR A 64 9.70 1.50 9.99
CA THR A 64 10.69 0.45 9.71
C THR A 64 12.09 1.02 9.67
N THR A 65 13.09 0.25 10.12
CA THR A 65 14.49 0.65 10.08
C THR A 65 15.13 0.47 8.70
N MET A 66 14.44 -0.21 7.79
CA MET A 66 14.97 -0.53 6.46
C MET A 66 14.63 0.52 5.40
N ASP A 67 13.52 1.24 5.56
CA ASP A 67 13.03 2.14 4.51
C ASP A 67 13.60 3.56 4.61
N ASN A 68 13.90 4.03 5.83
CA ASN A 68 14.53 5.35 6.14
C ASN A 68 13.90 6.53 5.36
N CYS A 69 12.60 6.43 5.08
CA CYS A 69 11.87 7.43 4.30
C CYS A 69 11.47 8.61 5.18
N ILE A 70 11.78 9.83 4.74
CA ILE A 70 11.31 11.07 5.36
C ILE A 70 10.39 11.78 4.39
N ARG A 71 9.12 11.97 4.79
CA ARG A 71 8.08 12.65 4.01
C ARG A 71 7.79 14.03 4.60
N ALA A 72 7.41 14.98 3.75
CA ALA A 72 6.99 16.31 4.13
C ALA A 72 5.48 16.50 3.89
N ASN A 73 4.81 17.25 4.75
CA ASN A 73 3.41 17.62 4.54
C ASN A 73 3.31 18.84 3.61
N HIS A 74 3.34 18.58 2.32
CA HIS A 74 3.26 19.65 1.32
C HIS A 74 1.93 20.41 1.36
N VAL A 75 0.85 19.78 1.81
CA VAL A 75 -0.48 20.39 1.92
C VAL A 75 -0.53 21.39 3.08
N ALA A 76 0.20 21.15 4.16
CA ALA A 76 0.40 22.10 5.25
C ALA A 76 1.35 23.26 4.91
N GLY A 77 1.77 23.36 3.64
CA GLY A 77 2.70 24.41 3.18
C GLY A 77 4.17 24.12 3.48
N VAL A 78 4.53 22.86 3.72
CA VAL A 78 5.95 22.47 3.86
C VAL A 78 6.56 22.28 2.48
N ARG A 79 7.66 23.00 2.20
CA ARG A 79 8.48 22.77 1.00
C ARG A 79 9.88 22.35 1.41
N VAL A 80 10.42 21.41 0.67
CA VAL A 80 11.77 20.87 0.86
C VAL A 80 12.59 21.26 -0.35
N VAL A 81 13.71 21.95 -0.11
CA VAL A 81 14.61 22.40 -1.15
C VAL A 81 16.00 21.87 -0.84
N LEU A 82 16.62 21.19 -1.80
CA LEU A 82 17.96 20.65 -1.65
C LEU A 82 18.98 21.79 -1.58
N TYR A 83 19.89 21.73 -0.61
CA TYR A 83 20.98 22.70 -0.47
C TYR A 83 22.16 22.33 -1.39
N PRO A 84 22.48 23.15 -2.43
CA PRO A 84 23.48 22.78 -3.42
C PRO A 84 24.88 23.34 -3.11
N LYS A 85 25.06 24.08 -2.00
CA LYS A 85 26.30 24.86 -1.74
C LYS A 85 27.24 24.20 -0.75
N GLY A 86 27.13 22.90 -0.53
CA GLY A 86 27.99 22.13 0.36
C GLY A 86 27.24 21.03 1.08
N ASP A 87 27.98 20.29 1.89
CA ASP A 87 27.52 19.22 2.76
C ASP A 87 27.19 19.75 4.17
N THR A 88 27.15 18.87 5.15
CA THR A 88 26.83 19.19 6.55
C THR A 88 27.83 20.14 7.23
N ALA A 89 29.07 20.27 6.73
CA ALA A 89 30.03 21.25 7.22
C ALA A 89 29.59 22.69 6.96
N ALA A 90 28.75 22.92 5.97
CA ALA A 90 28.16 24.23 5.66
C ALA A 90 27.04 24.67 6.62
N TRP A 91 26.73 23.90 7.68
CA TRP A 91 25.68 24.26 8.64
C TRP A 91 25.81 25.66 9.23
N SER A 92 26.99 26.06 9.65
CA SER A 92 27.26 27.38 10.24
C SER A 92 27.21 28.51 9.22
N SER A 93 27.60 28.23 7.98
CA SER A 93 27.68 29.17 6.86
C SER A 93 26.52 29.02 5.84
N PHE A 94 25.40 28.49 6.27
CA PHE A 94 24.26 28.19 5.40
C PHE A 94 23.75 29.46 4.71
N ASP A 95 23.92 29.52 3.38
CA ASP A 95 23.60 30.68 2.56
C ASP A 95 22.42 30.38 1.62
N THR A 96 21.34 31.14 1.75
CA THR A 96 20.12 30.96 0.96
C THR A 96 20.11 31.79 -0.34
N SER A 97 21.17 32.49 -0.68
CA SER A 97 21.20 33.28 -1.92
C SER A 97 20.95 32.40 -3.16
N GLY A 98 19.99 32.79 -3.96
CA GLY A 98 19.59 32.04 -5.16
C GLY A 98 18.68 30.84 -4.94
N TRP A 99 18.15 30.60 -3.74
CA TRP A 99 17.36 29.44 -3.41
C TRP A 99 16.15 29.18 -4.32
N LYS A 100 15.56 30.21 -4.91
CA LYS A 100 14.44 30.08 -5.86
C LYS A 100 14.76 29.28 -7.13
N ARG A 101 16.06 29.09 -7.40
CA ARG A 101 16.55 28.26 -8.53
C ARG A 101 17.01 26.87 -8.08
N TRP A 102 17.00 26.61 -6.78
CA TRP A 102 17.41 25.30 -6.28
C TRP A 102 16.31 24.29 -6.51
N ARG A 103 16.68 23.03 -6.45
CA ARG A 103 15.75 21.94 -6.68
C ARG A 103 14.80 21.77 -5.51
N MET A 104 13.51 21.99 -5.75
CA MET A 104 12.44 21.62 -4.84
C MET A 104 12.07 20.16 -5.07
N VAL A 105 11.84 19.40 -4.00
CA VAL A 105 11.52 17.99 -4.02
C VAL A 105 10.20 17.71 -3.32
N PHE A 106 9.50 16.68 -3.80
CA PHE A 106 8.19 16.29 -3.32
C PHE A 106 8.19 14.80 -2.94
N ASN A 107 7.21 14.37 -2.13
CA ASN A 107 7.01 12.97 -1.86
C ASN A 107 6.64 12.21 -3.14
N ASP A 108 7.07 10.96 -3.25
CA ASP A 108 6.53 10.05 -4.24
C ASP A 108 5.07 9.75 -3.90
N ILE A 109 4.21 9.70 -4.93
CA ILE A 109 2.78 9.45 -4.77
C ILE A 109 2.40 7.98 -4.93
N HIS A 110 3.30 7.14 -5.37
CA HIS A 110 3.06 5.71 -5.57
C HIS A 110 3.76 4.85 -4.51
N ASP A 111 4.92 5.30 -4.04
CA ASP A 111 5.76 4.52 -3.14
C ASP A 111 5.75 5.11 -1.71
N HIS A 112 5.24 4.35 -0.77
CA HIS A 112 5.25 4.70 0.66
C HIS A 112 6.66 4.97 1.21
N LYS A 113 7.68 4.36 0.60
CA LYS A 113 9.07 4.35 1.06
C LYS A 113 9.91 5.45 0.43
N LYS A 114 9.31 6.31 -0.41
CA LYS A 114 9.98 7.44 -1.05
C LYS A 114 9.35 8.77 -0.65
N GLY A 115 9.96 9.42 0.32
CA GLY A 115 9.60 10.78 0.74
C GLY A 115 10.35 11.86 -0.03
N ALA A 116 10.07 13.11 0.26
CA ALA A 116 10.74 14.26 -0.35
C ALA A 116 12.27 14.22 -0.16
N PHE A 117 12.74 13.63 0.95
CA PHE A 117 14.17 13.53 1.25
C PHE A 117 14.85 12.30 0.62
N ASN A 118 14.09 11.41 -0.04
CA ASN A 118 14.58 10.15 -0.62
C ASN A 118 14.44 10.08 -2.14
N GLN A 119 14.21 11.21 -2.82
CA GLN A 119 13.82 11.21 -4.25
C GLN A 119 14.93 10.80 -5.21
N GLN A 120 16.18 10.92 -4.80
CA GLN A 120 17.33 10.55 -5.61
C GLN A 120 18.40 9.92 -4.72
N PRO A 121 18.19 8.65 -4.31
CA PRO A 121 19.27 7.95 -3.62
C PRO A 121 20.51 7.91 -4.52
N GLY A 122 21.67 7.99 -3.91
CA GLY A 122 22.94 7.83 -4.62
C GLY A 122 23.10 6.42 -5.18
N PRO A 123 24.20 6.14 -5.87
CA PRO A 123 24.42 4.87 -6.58
C PRO A 123 24.57 3.67 -5.64
N GLY A 124 24.74 3.89 -4.34
CA GLY A 124 24.86 2.84 -3.32
C GLY A 124 23.49 2.30 -2.87
N MET A 125 23.36 0.99 -2.70
CA MET A 125 22.15 0.34 -2.21
C MET A 125 21.64 0.91 -0.87
N TRP A 126 22.56 1.50 -0.07
CA TRP A 126 22.35 1.99 1.28
C TRP A 126 22.43 3.53 1.38
N ASP A 127 22.33 4.20 0.24
CA ASP A 127 22.23 5.66 0.15
C ASP A 127 20.76 6.06 0.05
N PHE A 128 20.28 6.78 1.06
CA PHE A 128 18.89 7.23 1.15
C PHE A 128 18.70 8.67 0.66
N ASN A 129 19.69 9.25 0.00
CA ASN A 129 19.75 10.64 -0.48
C ASN A 129 19.95 11.68 0.66
N TRP A 130 19.33 11.52 1.81
CA TRP A 130 19.55 12.39 2.97
C TRP A 130 20.72 11.92 3.86
N GLY A 131 21.17 10.69 3.65
CA GLY A 131 22.24 10.08 4.42
C GLY A 131 22.54 8.66 3.96
N VAL A 132 23.68 8.14 4.39
CA VAL A 132 24.24 6.83 4.01
C VAL A 132 24.30 5.91 5.22
N TYR A 133 23.92 4.65 5.03
CA TYR A 133 24.02 3.64 6.07
C TYR A 133 25.47 3.25 6.33
N ASN A 134 25.84 3.27 7.61
CA ASN A 134 27.13 2.82 8.10
C ASN A 134 27.02 1.43 8.73
N SER A 135 27.62 0.43 8.10
CA SER A 135 27.56 -0.97 8.54
C SER A 135 28.29 -1.24 9.87
N SER A 136 29.24 -0.39 10.27
CA SER A 136 29.99 -0.53 11.54
C SER A 136 29.18 -0.04 12.75
N THR A 137 28.39 1.02 12.57
CA THR A 137 27.56 1.60 13.65
C THR A 137 26.10 1.18 13.59
N HIS A 138 25.66 0.62 12.44
CA HIS A 138 24.25 0.31 12.13
C HIS A 138 23.33 1.54 12.19
N GLU A 139 23.85 2.70 11.79
CA GLU A 139 23.15 3.97 11.72
C GLU A 139 23.09 4.45 10.26
N VAL A 140 22.08 5.25 9.92
CA VAL A 140 22.12 6.07 8.70
C VAL A 140 22.65 7.43 9.10
N VAL A 141 23.78 7.84 8.54
CA VAL A 141 24.42 9.12 8.84
C VAL A 141 24.04 10.14 7.79
N GLY A 142 23.44 11.23 8.23
CA GLY A 142 22.98 12.31 7.35
C GLY A 142 24.16 13.13 6.80
N ASP A 143 24.20 13.28 5.49
CA ASP A 143 25.25 13.97 4.74
C ASP A 143 24.74 15.20 3.97
N SER A 144 23.44 15.44 3.97
CA SER A 144 22.79 16.45 3.13
C SER A 144 22.05 17.49 3.97
N LEU A 145 22.15 18.75 3.55
CA LEU A 145 21.41 19.88 4.12
C LEU A 145 20.21 20.25 3.23
N HIS A 146 19.20 20.83 3.86
CA HIS A 146 17.97 21.25 3.18
C HIS A 146 17.54 22.63 3.67
N LEU A 147 16.91 23.40 2.77
CA LEU A 147 16.10 24.55 3.14
C LEU A 147 14.65 24.09 3.27
N LEU A 148 14.05 24.27 4.44
CA LEU A 148 12.61 24.08 4.63
C LEU A 148 11.90 25.45 4.57
N ILE A 149 10.81 25.48 3.82
CA ILE A 149 9.83 26.57 3.88
C ILE A 149 8.64 25.99 4.63
N LEU A 150 8.25 26.62 5.73
CA LEU A 150 7.11 26.23 6.55
C LEU A 150 6.02 27.27 6.40
N GLY A 151 4.78 26.81 6.21
CA GLY A 151 3.60 27.67 6.05
C GLY A 151 3.61 28.45 4.73
N GLU A 152 4.11 27.87 3.62
CA GLU A 152 4.06 28.52 2.31
C GLU A 152 2.62 28.98 1.97
N GLY A 153 2.50 30.22 1.49
CA GLY A 153 1.22 30.82 1.14
C GLY A 153 0.45 31.39 2.35
N THR A 154 1.03 31.40 3.55
CA THR A 154 0.44 32.00 4.75
C THR A 154 1.25 33.21 5.23
N PRO A 155 0.66 34.13 6.00
CA PRO A 155 1.39 35.23 6.62
C PRO A 155 2.48 34.81 7.60
N GLY A 156 2.43 33.54 8.10
CA GLY A 156 3.41 32.97 9.02
C GLY A 156 4.53 32.17 8.34
N MET A 157 4.72 32.34 7.03
CA MET A 157 5.77 31.62 6.29
C MET A 157 7.14 31.90 6.87
N THR A 158 7.89 30.81 7.14
CA THR A 158 9.24 30.88 7.69
C THR A 158 10.21 29.99 6.92
N TYR A 159 11.47 30.33 7.00
CA TYR A 159 12.57 29.58 6.39
C TYR A 159 13.45 28.98 7.48
N LYS A 160 13.78 27.68 7.35
CA LYS A 160 14.63 26.96 8.29
C LYS A 160 15.72 26.22 7.52
N LYS A 161 16.94 26.21 8.05
CA LYS A 161 17.92 25.22 7.68
C LYS A 161 17.63 23.92 8.42
N PHE A 162 17.77 22.82 7.72
CA PHE A 162 17.36 21.50 8.20
C PHE A 162 18.41 20.46 7.84
N TRP A 163 18.71 19.63 8.80
CA TRP A 163 19.64 18.51 8.66
C TRP A 163 19.04 17.26 9.30
N PRO A 164 18.72 16.21 8.54
CA PRO A 164 18.51 14.86 9.08
C PRO A 164 19.86 14.34 9.56
N VAL A 165 20.16 14.45 10.85
CA VAL A 165 21.50 14.17 11.40
C VAL A 165 21.84 12.69 11.29
N LYS A 166 20.90 11.84 11.73
CA LYS A 166 21.01 10.39 11.61
C LYS A 166 19.72 9.66 11.94
N GLN A 167 19.61 8.44 11.49
CA GLN A 167 18.78 7.42 12.12
C GLN A 167 19.68 6.50 12.93
N ASP A 168 19.43 6.41 14.23
CA ASP A 168 20.20 5.53 15.11
C ASP A 168 19.80 4.05 14.94
N ARG A 169 20.59 3.14 15.51
CA ARG A 169 20.34 1.69 15.45
C ARG A 169 19.03 1.25 16.10
N GLN A 170 18.42 2.08 16.95
CA GLN A 170 17.09 1.85 17.53
C GLN A 170 15.96 2.30 16.59
N GLY A 171 16.29 2.95 15.46
CA GLY A 171 15.36 3.47 14.50
C GLY A 171 14.77 4.84 14.88
N ASN A 172 15.39 5.58 15.80
CA ASN A 172 15.01 6.96 16.08
C ASN A 172 15.62 7.87 15.01
N LEU A 173 14.86 8.82 14.49
CA LEU A 173 15.37 9.85 13.60
C LEU A 173 15.75 11.09 14.42
N ILE A 174 17.01 11.50 14.32
CA ILE A 174 17.53 12.72 14.91
C ILE A 174 17.65 13.79 13.81
N VAL A 175 17.01 14.94 14.01
CA VAL A 175 17.02 16.05 13.07
C VAL A 175 17.48 17.33 13.78
N ARG A 176 18.23 18.19 13.07
CA ARG A 176 18.65 19.51 13.53
C ARG A 176 17.96 20.58 12.70
N VAL A 177 17.41 21.57 13.37
CA VAL A 177 16.64 22.66 12.77
C VAL A 177 17.08 23.98 13.38
N ALA A 178 17.29 24.99 12.55
CA ALA A 178 17.58 26.34 13.00
C ALA A 178 16.96 27.39 12.07
N ASN A 179 16.85 28.63 12.52
CA ASN A 179 16.62 29.76 11.62
C ASN A 179 17.83 29.93 10.69
N ILE A 180 17.64 30.65 9.59
CA ILE A 180 18.71 30.85 8.61
C ILE A 180 19.91 31.61 9.23
N ASP A 181 19.63 32.54 10.14
CA ASP A 181 20.65 33.30 10.90
C ASP A 181 21.38 32.48 11.99
N GLY A 182 21.00 31.20 12.14
CA GLY A 182 21.55 30.31 13.15
C GLY A 182 20.84 30.38 14.51
N SER A 183 19.92 31.28 14.72
CA SER A 183 19.15 31.33 15.96
C SER A 183 18.17 30.14 16.09
N ASN A 184 17.74 29.81 17.31
CA ASN A 184 16.85 28.68 17.61
C ASN A 184 17.39 27.32 17.11
N ASP A 185 18.70 27.16 17.07
CA ASP A 185 19.35 25.90 16.68
C ASP A 185 19.04 24.80 17.71
N THR A 186 18.30 23.80 17.28
CA THR A 186 17.81 22.75 18.17
C THR A 186 17.83 21.38 17.47
N THR A 187 18.16 20.36 18.22
CA THR A 187 18.09 18.96 17.77
C THR A 187 16.87 18.28 18.38
N TYR A 188 16.10 17.60 17.54
CA TYR A 188 14.92 16.85 17.94
C TYR A 188 15.12 15.36 17.65
N THR A 189 14.49 14.52 18.47
CA THR A 189 14.46 13.05 18.26
C THR A 189 13.04 12.59 18.06
N MET A 190 12.76 12.03 16.88
CA MET A 190 11.52 11.33 16.59
C MET A 190 11.70 9.87 17.01
N LYS A 191 11.20 9.50 18.17
CA LYS A 191 11.40 8.16 18.74
C LYS A 191 10.60 7.11 17.99
N ARG A 192 11.20 5.96 17.68
CA ARG A 192 10.50 4.82 17.07
C ARG A 192 9.34 4.33 17.93
N ALA A 193 9.51 4.33 19.24
CA ALA A 193 8.49 3.87 20.18
C ALA A 193 7.17 4.66 20.08
N ASP A 194 7.21 5.94 19.67
CA ASP A 194 6.02 6.80 19.56
C ASP A 194 5.07 6.38 18.42
N ALA A 195 5.53 5.47 17.54
CA ALA A 195 4.76 5.00 16.38
C ALA A 195 4.58 3.49 16.33
N THR A 196 4.64 2.81 17.48
CA THR A 196 4.40 1.36 17.54
C THR A 196 3.03 1.02 16.94
N GLY A 197 3.00 0.09 15.98
CA GLY A 197 1.78 -0.32 15.28
C GLY A 197 1.29 0.66 14.19
N LYS A 198 2.07 1.70 13.87
CA LYS A 198 1.77 2.72 12.85
C LYS A 198 2.80 2.67 11.71
N ASN A 199 2.49 3.29 10.59
CA ASN A 199 3.42 3.34 9.45
C ASN A 199 4.54 4.35 9.66
N TYR A 200 4.22 5.50 10.28
CA TYR A 200 5.14 6.62 10.43
C TYR A 200 5.15 7.21 11.84
N LYS A 201 6.27 7.80 12.20
CA LYS A 201 6.40 8.79 13.26
C LYS A 201 6.14 10.16 12.67
N TYR A 202 5.37 10.99 13.34
CA TYR A 202 5.02 12.33 12.88
C TYR A 202 5.56 13.39 13.81
N PHE A 203 6.02 14.49 13.23
CA PHE A 203 6.59 15.62 13.96
C PHE A 203 6.09 16.94 13.39
N ASN A 204 5.80 17.88 14.28
CA ASN A 204 5.50 19.25 13.94
C ASN A 204 6.69 20.13 14.37
N ILE A 205 7.45 20.65 13.41
CA ILE A 205 8.64 21.48 13.64
C ILE A 205 8.24 22.83 14.27
N THR A 206 7.16 23.42 13.78
CA THR A 206 6.65 24.70 14.25
C THR A 206 6.31 24.66 15.75
N ASN A 207 5.60 23.61 16.16
CA ASN A 207 5.19 23.38 17.55
C ASN A 207 6.21 22.56 18.36
N LYS A 208 7.28 22.09 17.74
CA LYS A 208 8.40 21.38 18.39
C LYS A 208 7.95 20.09 19.11
N GLN A 209 7.02 19.33 18.54
CA GLN A 209 6.42 18.17 19.20
C GLN A 209 6.16 17.00 18.28
N THR A 210 6.22 15.79 18.84
CA THR A 210 5.71 14.58 18.22
C THR A 210 4.20 14.64 18.13
N VAL A 211 3.65 14.14 17.04
CA VAL A 211 2.22 14.21 16.74
C VAL A 211 1.66 12.78 16.62
N ASN A 212 0.53 12.57 17.27
CA ASN A 212 -0.24 11.33 17.14
C ASN A 212 -1.29 11.49 16.02
N ARG A 213 -0.88 11.35 14.75
CA ARG A 213 -1.76 11.49 13.58
C ARG A 213 -2.48 10.20 13.24
N GLU A 214 -1.73 9.11 13.13
CA GLU A 214 -2.22 7.82 12.65
C GLU A 214 -2.90 7.06 13.79
N PRO A 215 -4.13 6.51 13.57
CA PRO A 215 -4.82 5.75 14.61
C PRO A 215 -4.11 4.43 14.91
N SER A 216 -4.29 3.91 16.12
CA SER A 216 -3.81 2.59 16.51
C SER A 216 -4.69 1.45 15.98
N GLN A 217 -5.96 1.75 15.66
CA GLN A 217 -6.86 0.80 15.04
C GLN A 217 -6.48 0.56 13.57
N SER A 218 -6.80 -0.63 13.08
CA SER A 218 -6.58 -0.97 11.68
C SER A 218 -7.42 -0.08 10.76
N TRP A 219 -6.78 0.44 9.72
CA TRP A 219 -7.39 1.22 8.67
C TRP A 219 -6.84 0.77 7.31
N ASP A 220 -7.57 1.04 6.23
CA ASP A 220 -7.22 0.61 4.88
C ASP A 220 -6.95 1.78 3.94
N LEU A 221 -7.77 2.82 4.03
CA LEU A 221 -7.76 3.98 3.15
C LEU A 221 -7.67 5.27 3.95
N LEU A 222 -6.96 6.25 3.41
CA LEU A 222 -6.85 7.60 3.95
C LEU A 222 -7.40 8.60 2.92
N PHE A 223 -8.53 9.20 3.22
CA PHE A 223 -9.06 10.32 2.44
C PHE A 223 -8.33 11.58 2.86
N THR A 224 -7.56 12.15 1.95
CA THR A 224 -6.65 13.26 2.25
C THR A 224 -6.42 14.15 1.03
N GLN A 225 -5.58 15.16 1.18
CA GLN A 225 -4.99 15.88 0.07
C GLN A 225 -3.50 15.54 -0.02
N TYR A 226 -2.99 15.49 -1.24
CA TYR A 226 -1.57 15.31 -1.53
C TYR A 226 -1.17 16.04 -2.80
N PHE A 227 0.11 16.31 -2.99
CA PHE A 227 0.62 16.92 -4.21
C PHE A 227 0.84 15.85 -5.28
N ALA A 228 0.13 15.98 -6.41
CA ALA A 228 0.27 15.11 -7.56
C ALA A 228 0.77 15.89 -8.78
N PRO A 229 1.53 15.26 -9.68
CA PRO A 229 1.86 15.83 -10.99
C PRO A 229 0.57 16.11 -11.76
N THR A 230 0.29 17.38 -12.04
CA THR A 230 -0.94 17.81 -12.70
C THR A 230 -0.59 18.70 -13.89
N PHE A 231 -1.20 18.41 -15.02
CA PHE A 231 -1.01 19.25 -16.22
C PHE A 231 -1.69 20.62 -16.02
N ASP A 232 -0.89 21.69 -16.13
CA ASP A 232 -1.37 23.05 -16.13
C ASP A 232 -1.54 23.56 -17.56
N PRO A 233 -2.78 23.78 -18.05
CA PRO A 233 -3.01 24.23 -19.41
C PRO A 233 -2.45 25.63 -19.71
N ARG A 234 -2.24 26.47 -18.69
CA ARG A 234 -1.75 27.84 -18.85
C ARG A 234 -0.26 27.88 -19.15
N SER A 235 0.51 27.02 -18.48
CA SER A 235 1.97 26.94 -18.67
C SER A 235 2.38 25.84 -19.65
N GLY A 236 1.48 24.93 -20.02
CA GLY A 236 1.77 23.73 -20.81
C GLY A 236 2.69 22.72 -20.10
N ARG A 237 2.82 22.81 -18.79
CA ARG A 237 3.73 21.98 -17.97
C ARG A 237 2.97 21.11 -17.00
N VAL A 238 3.61 20.01 -16.60
CA VAL A 238 3.18 19.23 -15.47
C VAL A 238 3.80 19.81 -14.20
N LEU A 239 2.97 20.26 -13.28
CA LEU A 239 3.38 20.89 -12.03
C LEU A 239 2.82 20.11 -10.84
N PRO A 240 3.53 20.08 -9.70
CA PRO A 240 2.97 19.57 -8.46
C PRO A 240 1.76 20.42 -8.02
N TYR A 241 0.62 19.79 -7.88
CA TYR A 241 -0.63 20.47 -7.51
C TYR A 241 -1.37 19.70 -6.42
N PRO A 242 -1.94 20.38 -5.41
CA PRO A 242 -2.70 19.70 -4.36
C PRO A 242 -4.01 19.14 -4.92
N VAL A 243 -4.18 17.84 -4.81
CA VAL A 243 -5.40 17.13 -5.19
C VAL A 243 -6.03 16.47 -3.96
N MET A 244 -7.35 16.46 -3.89
CA MET A 244 -8.07 15.60 -2.95
C MET A 244 -8.18 14.21 -3.56
N GLY A 245 -7.74 13.21 -2.82
CA GLY A 245 -7.79 11.82 -3.25
C GLY A 245 -7.78 10.84 -2.07
N VAL A 246 -7.44 9.61 -2.38
CA VAL A 246 -7.39 8.49 -1.45
C VAL A 246 -6.02 7.83 -1.52
N GLU A 247 -5.32 7.82 -0.39
CA GLU A 247 -4.09 7.06 -0.21
C GLU A 247 -4.42 5.69 0.43
N SER A 248 -3.69 4.65 0.03
CA SER A 248 -3.78 3.32 0.61
C SER A 248 -2.86 3.20 1.84
N ASN A 249 -3.25 2.40 2.83
CA ASN A 249 -2.36 2.01 3.91
C ASN A 249 -1.24 1.09 3.40
N MET A 250 -0.08 1.10 4.04
CA MET A 250 0.96 0.10 3.78
C MET A 250 0.40 -1.31 3.94
N GLY A 251 0.53 -2.12 2.88
CA GLY A 251 -0.01 -3.48 2.82
C GLY A 251 -1.49 -3.58 2.41
N THR A 252 -2.17 -2.46 2.14
CA THR A 252 -3.43 -2.44 1.39
C THR A 252 -3.10 -2.40 -0.09
N LEU A 253 -3.56 -3.39 -0.85
CA LEU A 253 -3.28 -3.49 -2.28
C LEU A 253 -4.51 -3.06 -3.09
N SER A 254 -4.32 -2.48 -4.26
CA SER A 254 -5.44 -2.06 -5.09
C SER A 254 -5.15 -2.16 -6.59
N VAL A 255 -6.22 -2.24 -7.39
CA VAL A 255 -6.19 -2.10 -8.83
C VAL A 255 -7.43 -1.35 -9.32
N ALA A 256 -7.25 -0.46 -10.29
CA ALA A 256 -8.33 0.25 -10.95
C ALA A 256 -8.87 -0.57 -12.12
N ILE A 257 -10.18 -0.80 -12.16
CA ILE A 257 -10.92 -1.52 -13.21
C ILE A 257 -11.69 -0.49 -14.01
N ASN A 258 -11.23 -0.22 -15.23
CA ASN A 258 -11.81 0.78 -16.12
C ASN A 258 -12.62 0.12 -17.23
N GLY A 259 -13.75 0.73 -17.62
CA GLY A 259 -14.51 0.35 -18.81
C GLY A 259 -15.29 -0.96 -18.67
N VAL A 260 -15.38 -1.52 -17.47
CA VAL A 260 -16.14 -2.76 -17.20
C VAL A 260 -17.36 -2.41 -16.36
N HIS A 261 -18.54 -2.87 -16.79
CA HIS A 261 -19.74 -2.72 -15.97
C HIS A 261 -19.58 -3.50 -14.64
N ARG A 262 -20.01 -2.91 -13.53
CA ARG A 262 -19.77 -3.44 -12.17
C ARG A 262 -20.24 -4.88 -12.00
N ASP A 263 -21.40 -5.22 -12.55
CA ASP A 263 -21.98 -6.57 -12.45
C ASP A 263 -21.29 -7.60 -13.36
N SER A 264 -20.41 -7.14 -14.26
CA SER A 264 -19.66 -7.97 -15.20
C SER A 264 -18.19 -8.11 -14.84
N ILE A 265 -17.76 -7.61 -13.67
CA ILE A 265 -16.37 -7.70 -13.24
C ILE A 265 -16.00 -9.14 -12.92
N ASN A 266 -15.08 -9.70 -13.69
CA ASN A 266 -14.46 -10.98 -13.35
C ASN A 266 -13.34 -10.73 -12.32
N LEU A 267 -13.66 -10.94 -11.05
CA LEU A 267 -12.76 -10.64 -9.93
C LEU A 267 -11.46 -11.43 -9.98
N SER A 268 -11.46 -12.68 -10.45
CA SER A 268 -10.25 -13.50 -10.54
C SER A 268 -9.21 -12.93 -11.51
N THR A 269 -9.65 -12.22 -12.56
CA THR A 269 -8.76 -11.54 -13.51
C THR A 269 -8.00 -10.39 -12.83
N TYR A 270 -8.66 -9.64 -11.94
CA TYR A 270 -8.08 -8.45 -11.32
C TYR A 270 -7.37 -8.72 -9.99
N GLN A 271 -7.72 -9.81 -9.32
CA GLN A 271 -7.10 -10.20 -8.05
C GLN A 271 -5.57 -10.35 -8.14
N MET A 272 -5.08 -10.81 -9.30
CA MET A 272 -3.64 -10.94 -9.56
C MET A 272 -2.94 -9.62 -9.90
N GLN A 273 -3.72 -8.57 -10.17
CA GLN A 273 -3.21 -7.26 -10.59
C GLN A 273 -3.16 -6.25 -9.45
N VAL A 274 -3.71 -6.59 -8.26
CA VAL A 274 -3.60 -5.69 -7.10
C VAL A 274 -2.15 -5.52 -6.69
N LYS A 275 -1.74 -4.29 -6.48
CA LYS A 275 -0.36 -3.93 -6.11
C LYS A 275 -0.34 -2.95 -4.94
N ASP A 276 0.80 -2.89 -4.27
CA ASP A 276 1.08 -1.86 -3.26
C ASP A 276 1.38 -0.55 -3.99
N ASP A 277 0.41 0.34 -3.99
CA ASP A 277 0.50 1.66 -4.61
C ASP A 277 -0.22 2.65 -3.70
N LEU A 278 0.52 3.62 -3.16
CA LEU A 278 -0.01 4.62 -2.23
C LEU A 278 -1.26 5.32 -2.77
N THR A 279 -1.28 5.63 -4.06
CA THR A 279 -2.43 6.26 -4.73
C THR A 279 -3.11 5.34 -5.74
N GLY A 280 -3.10 4.04 -5.49
CA GLY A 280 -3.76 3.08 -6.37
C GLY A 280 -5.28 3.27 -6.48
N VAL A 281 -5.92 3.89 -5.48
CA VAL A 281 -7.27 4.46 -5.56
C VAL A 281 -7.21 5.92 -6.05
N GLY A 282 -6.37 6.74 -5.44
CA GLY A 282 -6.00 8.06 -5.91
C GLY A 282 -7.12 9.08 -6.06
N ALA A 283 -7.00 9.94 -7.08
CA ALA A 283 -7.90 11.07 -7.33
C ALA A 283 -8.65 10.99 -8.68
N ASP A 284 -8.33 10.02 -9.53
CA ASP A 284 -8.76 9.95 -10.93
C ASP A 284 -10.23 9.53 -11.12
N TRP A 285 -10.93 9.17 -10.06
CA TRP A 285 -12.34 8.83 -10.08
C TRP A 285 -13.26 10.04 -10.34
N LYS A 286 -12.71 11.28 -10.24
CA LYS A 286 -13.43 12.52 -10.54
C LYS A 286 -12.60 13.45 -11.42
N ARG A 287 -13.29 14.29 -12.15
CA ARG A 287 -12.73 15.40 -12.92
C ARG A 287 -13.58 16.64 -12.71
N PHE A 288 -12.96 17.79 -12.49
CA PHE A 288 -13.67 19.06 -12.46
C PHE A 288 -13.94 19.53 -13.89
N ASP A 289 -15.20 19.75 -14.21
CA ASP A 289 -15.63 20.30 -15.49
C ASP A 289 -15.71 21.81 -15.38
N GLN A 290 -14.83 22.50 -16.10
CA GLN A 290 -14.75 23.97 -16.08
C GLN A 290 -15.91 24.65 -16.80
N THR A 291 -16.67 23.94 -17.64
CA THR A 291 -17.84 24.47 -18.35
C THR A 291 -19.06 24.50 -17.46
N THR A 292 -19.27 23.41 -16.72
CA THR A 292 -20.45 23.25 -15.84
C THR A 292 -20.16 23.62 -14.40
N PHE A 293 -18.89 23.87 -14.04
CA PHE A 293 -18.40 24.10 -12.68
C PHE A 293 -18.79 22.99 -11.70
N ARG A 294 -18.83 21.72 -12.18
CA ARG A 294 -19.19 20.54 -11.40
C ARG A 294 -18.14 19.46 -11.50
N TYR A 295 -18.13 18.57 -10.52
CA TYR A 295 -17.36 17.34 -10.61
C TYR A 295 -18.13 16.31 -11.44
N VAL A 296 -17.42 15.71 -12.39
CA VAL A 296 -17.90 14.57 -13.19
C VAL A 296 -17.17 13.32 -12.69
N TYR A 297 -17.91 12.25 -12.49
CA TYR A 297 -17.42 10.98 -11.98
C TYR A 297 -17.29 9.98 -13.11
N LYS A 298 -16.31 9.09 -13.00
CA LYS A 298 -16.11 8.00 -13.96
C LYS A 298 -17.01 6.81 -13.60
N ASP A 299 -18.18 6.70 -14.20
CA ASP A 299 -19.16 5.64 -13.88
C ASP A 299 -18.65 4.22 -14.13
N SER A 300 -17.73 4.04 -15.10
CA SER A 300 -17.13 2.75 -15.42
C SER A 300 -15.83 2.45 -14.65
N LEU A 301 -15.51 3.24 -13.63
CA LEU A 301 -14.32 3.03 -12.80
C LEU A 301 -14.72 2.40 -11.46
N THR A 302 -14.22 1.20 -11.23
CA THR A 302 -14.35 0.47 -9.98
C THR A 302 -12.95 0.08 -9.51
N TYR A 303 -12.73 0.08 -8.22
CA TYR A 303 -11.47 -0.37 -7.63
C TYR A 303 -11.68 -1.71 -6.94
N LEU A 304 -10.76 -2.66 -7.16
CA LEU A 304 -10.65 -3.83 -6.32
C LEU A 304 -9.55 -3.54 -5.28
N VAL A 305 -9.91 -3.60 -4.01
CA VAL A 305 -9.03 -3.30 -2.89
C VAL A 305 -8.91 -4.53 -2.00
N LYS A 306 -7.68 -5.00 -1.76
CA LYS A 306 -7.37 -5.98 -0.74
C LYS A 306 -7.00 -5.24 0.54
N ALA A 307 -7.87 -5.29 1.52
CA ALA A 307 -7.72 -4.66 2.83
C ALA A 307 -6.60 -5.32 3.66
N LYS A 308 -6.18 -4.69 4.74
CA LYS A 308 -5.13 -5.21 5.64
C LYS A 308 -5.51 -6.51 6.33
N ASP A 309 -6.79 -6.76 6.55
CA ASP A 309 -7.31 -8.02 7.08
C ASP A 309 -7.30 -9.17 6.04
N GLY A 310 -6.90 -8.89 4.80
CA GLY A 310 -6.84 -9.84 3.70
C GLY A 310 -8.11 -9.95 2.88
N GLU A 311 -9.18 -9.29 3.29
CA GLU A 311 -10.46 -9.30 2.61
C GLU A 311 -10.45 -8.42 1.35
N TYR A 312 -11.21 -8.80 0.35
CA TYR A 312 -11.30 -8.07 -0.90
C TYR A 312 -12.60 -7.29 -0.98
N TRP A 313 -12.50 -6.04 -1.42
CA TRP A 313 -13.61 -5.11 -1.55
C TRP A 313 -13.65 -4.51 -2.95
N LEU A 314 -14.83 -4.37 -3.51
CA LEU A 314 -15.09 -3.47 -4.63
C LEU A 314 -15.50 -2.10 -4.08
N LEU A 315 -15.00 -1.04 -4.71
CA LEU A 315 -15.23 0.35 -4.33
C LEU A 315 -15.44 1.20 -5.60
N TYR A 316 -16.47 2.04 -5.64
CA TYR A 316 -16.62 3.09 -6.63
C TYR A 316 -17.18 4.37 -6.01
N PHE A 317 -16.84 5.50 -6.60
CA PHE A 317 -17.23 6.81 -6.08
C PHE A 317 -18.49 7.33 -6.77
N THR A 318 -19.40 7.89 -5.99
CA THR A 318 -20.70 8.39 -6.44
C THR A 318 -20.85 9.90 -6.29
N GLY A 319 -19.99 10.54 -5.50
CA GLY A 319 -20.10 11.98 -5.30
C GLY A 319 -18.93 12.61 -4.55
N PHE A 320 -18.78 13.93 -4.79
CA PHE A 320 -17.86 14.78 -4.06
C PHE A 320 -18.44 16.20 -3.93
N GLY A 321 -18.58 16.65 -2.70
CA GLY A 321 -19.14 17.97 -2.38
C GLY A 321 -18.16 19.14 -2.54
N GLY A 322 -16.96 18.88 -3.15
CA GLY A 322 -15.94 19.90 -3.35
C GLY A 322 -15.43 20.49 -2.05
N SER A 323 -14.81 21.66 -2.15
CA SER A 323 -14.31 22.41 -0.99
C SER A 323 -15.43 22.98 -0.11
N SER A 324 -16.66 23.06 -0.59
CA SER A 324 -17.78 23.61 0.19
C SER A 324 -18.14 22.73 1.39
N THR A 325 -18.12 21.40 1.23
CA THR A 325 -18.49 20.48 2.29
C THR A 325 -17.40 19.48 2.65
N GLY A 326 -16.48 19.17 1.73
CA GLY A 326 -15.47 18.14 1.89
C GLY A 326 -16.04 16.71 1.98
N LYS A 327 -17.31 16.49 1.64
CA LYS A 327 -17.94 15.16 1.70
C LYS A 327 -17.60 14.37 0.45
N VAL A 328 -17.22 13.09 0.64
CA VAL A 328 -17.00 12.11 -0.42
C VAL A 328 -18.00 10.98 -0.25
N TYR A 329 -18.70 10.64 -1.32
CA TYR A 329 -19.70 9.57 -1.36
C TYR A 329 -19.19 8.42 -2.23
N PHE A 330 -19.38 7.21 -1.78
CA PHE A 330 -18.95 6.02 -2.50
C PHE A 330 -19.84 4.82 -2.12
N SER A 331 -19.77 3.80 -2.95
CA SER A 331 -20.37 2.49 -2.64
C SER A 331 -19.26 1.45 -2.54
N LYS A 332 -19.39 0.56 -1.58
CA LYS A 332 -18.46 -0.54 -1.34
C LYS A 332 -19.21 -1.86 -1.24
N GLN A 333 -18.52 -2.92 -1.58
CA GLN A 333 -19.03 -4.28 -1.47
C GLN A 333 -17.91 -5.22 -1.08
N LYS A 334 -18.11 -5.98 -0.01
CA LYS A 334 -17.21 -7.09 0.31
C LYS A 334 -17.42 -8.19 -0.73
N THR A 335 -16.32 -8.68 -1.30
CA THR A 335 -16.38 -9.76 -2.27
C THR A 335 -16.24 -11.11 -1.59
N ASN A 336 -16.77 -12.18 -2.20
CA ASN A 336 -16.52 -13.54 -1.75
C ASN A 336 -15.21 -14.11 -2.32
N LEU A 337 -14.24 -13.25 -2.69
CA LEU A 337 -12.91 -13.69 -3.04
C LEU A 337 -12.24 -14.25 -1.76
N SER A 338 -12.42 -15.54 -1.56
CA SER A 338 -11.42 -16.32 -0.84
C SER A 338 -10.15 -16.36 -1.67
N SER A 339 -8.99 -16.64 -1.05
CA SER A 339 -7.70 -16.79 -1.77
C SER A 339 -7.93 -17.40 -3.15
N VAL A 340 -7.40 -16.78 -4.22
CA VAL A 340 -7.52 -17.35 -5.58
C VAL A 340 -6.97 -18.76 -5.48
N ALA A 341 -7.85 -19.73 -5.71
CA ALA A 341 -7.41 -21.08 -5.87
C ALA A 341 -6.45 -21.13 -7.07
N PHE A 342 -5.39 -21.87 -7.00
CA PHE A 342 -4.46 -22.07 -8.13
C PHE A 342 -5.20 -22.48 -9.42
N ALA A 343 -6.35 -23.15 -9.28
CA ALA A 343 -7.24 -23.48 -10.40
C ALA A 343 -7.65 -22.26 -11.26
N ALA A 344 -7.86 -21.09 -10.64
CA ALA A 344 -8.18 -19.86 -11.38
C ALA A 344 -6.97 -19.29 -12.13
N MET A 345 -5.76 -19.68 -11.76
CA MET A 345 -4.51 -19.37 -12.47
C MET A 345 -4.23 -20.37 -13.59
N GLY A 346 -5.12 -21.34 -13.82
CA GLY A 346 -4.89 -22.45 -14.74
C GLY A 346 -3.88 -23.45 -14.20
N LEU A 347 -3.64 -23.47 -12.89
CA LEU A 347 -2.71 -24.39 -12.23
C LEU A 347 -3.49 -25.48 -11.48
N GLY A 348 -3.44 -26.69 -11.99
CA GLY A 348 -3.78 -27.90 -11.26
C GLY A 348 -2.60 -28.37 -10.43
N TRP A 349 -2.84 -28.86 -9.20
CA TRP A 349 -1.78 -29.52 -8.44
C TRP A 349 -2.33 -30.61 -7.51
N ASN A 350 -1.49 -31.59 -7.22
CA ASN A 350 -1.84 -32.74 -6.40
C ASN A 350 -0.64 -33.25 -5.63
N VAL A 351 -0.93 -34.02 -4.56
CA VAL A 351 0.09 -34.69 -3.74
C VAL A 351 -0.18 -36.20 -3.77
N TYR A 352 0.82 -36.97 -4.17
CA TYR A 352 0.69 -38.42 -4.26
C TYR A 352 2.03 -39.18 -4.04
N PRO A 353 2.00 -40.45 -3.58
CA PRO A 353 0.81 -41.10 -3.03
C PRO A 353 0.34 -40.45 -1.72
N ASN A 354 -0.97 -40.52 -1.47
CA ASN A 354 -1.57 -40.09 -0.21
C ASN A 354 -2.72 -41.05 0.14
N PRO A 355 -2.59 -41.87 1.20
CA PRO A 355 -1.49 -41.92 2.15
C PRO A 355 -0.15 -42.32 1.54
N ALA A 356 0.94 -41.81 2.13
CA ALA A 356 2.30 -42.14 1.73
C ALA A 356 2.82 -43.37 2.49
N VAL A 357 3.65 -44.17 1.86
CA VAL A 357 4.40 -45.20 2.60
C VAL A 357 5.58 -44.52 3.29
N GLN A 358 5.77 -44.82 4.58
CA GLN A 358 6.83 -44.21 5.40
C GLN A 358 8.22 -44.46 4.75
N GLY A 359 9.04 -43.42 4.66
CA GLY A 359 10.37 -43.45 4.08
C GLY A 359 10.40 -43.37 2.54
N ASN A 360 9.28 -43.40 1.85
CA ASN A 360 9.20 -43.29 0.41
C ASN A 360 9.06 -41.79 -0.02
N THR A 361 9.38 -41.55 -1.29
CA THR A 361 9.20 -40.21 -1.86
C THR A 361 7.73 -39.91 -2.14
N VAL A 362 7.27 -38.75 -1.75
CA VAL A 362 5.98 -38.16 -2.12
C VAL A 362 6.22 -37.13 -3.23
N PHE A 363 5.28 -36.99 -4.12
CA PHE A 363 5.38 -36.07 -5.24
C PHE A 363 4.31 -34.99 -5.17
N VAL A 364 4.70 -33.77 -5.48
CA VAL A 364 3.80 -32.69 -5.83
C VAL A 364 3.74 -32.61 -7.35
N GLY A 365 2.64 -33.07 -7.91
CA GLY A 365 2.35 -32.92 -9.35
C GLY A 365 1.69 -31.57 -9.59
N THR A 366 2.11 -30.87 -10.63
CA THR A 366 1.56 -29.58 -11.05
C THR A 366 1.32 -29.56 -12.54
N ASP A 367 0.27 -28.87 -12.96
CA ASP A 367 -0.06 -28.64 -14.37
C ASP A 367 -0.48 -27.20 -14.55
N LEU A 368 0.37 -26.40 -15.18
CA LEU A 368 0.12 -24.98 -15.47
C LEU A 368 -0.22 -24.82 -16.95
N ASN A 369 -1.44 -24.41 -17.25
CA ASN A 369 -1.94 -24.34 -18.62
C ASN A 369 -1.11 -23.40 -19.52
N ASN A 370 -0.63 -22.26 -19.00
CA ASN A 370 0.14 -21.29 -19.79
C ASN A 370 1.13 -20.50 -18.90
N GLY A 371 2.29 -20.17 -19.49
CA GLY A 371 3.26 -19.26 -18.90
C GLY A 371 4.26 -19.93 -17.95
N ARG A 372 4.92 -19.11 -17.13
CA ARG A 372 5.81 -19.53 -16.05
C ARG A 372 5.39 -18.85 -14.76
N LEU A 373 5.49 -19.57 -13.65
CA LEU A 373 5.09 -19.08 -12.34
C LEU A 373 6.14 -19.47 -11.30
N ALA A 374 6.73 -18.50 -10.62
CA ALA A 374 7.59 -18.77 -9.47
C ALA A 374 6.75 -19.21 -8.28
N ALA A 375 7.10 -20.31 -7.65
CA ALA A 375 6.37 -20.85 -6.51
C ALA A 375 7.32 -21.45 -5.47
N SER A 376 6.79 -21.78 -4.30
CA SER A 376 7.49 -22.56 -3.28
C SER A 376 6.59 -23.66 -2.75
N ILE A 377 7.20 -24.84 -2.54
CA ILE A 377 6.59 -25.95 -1.81
C ILE A 377 7.12 -25.92 -0.39
N ARG A 378 6.23 -26.05 0.60
CA ARG A 378 6.58 -26.17 2.00
C ARG A 378 5.81 -27.30 2.64
N MET A 379 6.46 -28.10 3.46
CA MET A 379 5.80 -29.13 4.27
C MET A 379 6.01 -28.84 5.75
N THR A 380 4.92 -28.91 6.52
CA THR A 380 4.93 -28.75 7.98
C THR A 380 4.30 -29.95 8.66
N ASP A 381 4.77 -30.27 9.86
CA ASP A 381 4.13 -31.26 10.73
C ASP A 381 2.85 -30.73 11.36
N ALA A 382 2.18 -31.53 12.17
CA ALA A 382 0.95 -31.19 12.86
C ALA A 382 1.10 -30.03 13.89
N LEU A 383 2.33 -29.74 14.32
CA LEU A 383 2.67 -28.62 15.22
C LEU A 383 3.08 -27.34 14.44
N GLY A 384 3.01 -27.37 13.09
CA GLY A 384 3.38 -26.24 12.25
C GLY A 384 4.91 -26.09 12.01
N ARG A 385 5.75 -27.03 12.51
CA ARG A 385 7.19 -26.97 12.28
C ARG A 385 7.50 -27.36 10.83
N GLU A 386 8.33 -26.56 10.18
CA GLU A 386 8.79 -26.86 8.81
C GLU A 386 9.70 -28.07 8.79
N VAL A 387 9.38 -29.05 7.94
CA VAL A 387 10.17 -30.27 7.72
C VAL A 387 10.74 -30.36 6.29
N TYR A 388 10.24 -29.55 5.38
CA TYR A 388 10.74 -29.44 4.00
C TYR A 388 10.35 -28.10 3.39
N SER A 389 11.23 -27.53 2.55
CA SER A 389 10.96 -26.34 1.76
C SER A 389 11.77 -26.33 0.48
N GLN A 390 11.17 -25.93 -0.63
CA GLN A 390 11.81 -25.80 -1.94
C GLN A 390 11.19 -24.68 -2.76
N ASN A 391 12.02 -23.81 -3.35
CA ASN A 391 11.59 -22.87 -4.38
C ASN A 391 11.59 -23.56 -5.74
N ILE A 392 10.53 -23.37 -6.52
CA ILE A 392 10.30 -24.02 -7.80
C ILE A 392 9.85 -23.01 -8.85
N SER A 393 10.01 -23.37 -10.12
CA SER A 393 9.45 -22.65 -11.25
C SER A 393 8.46 -23.56 -11.96
N LEU A 394 7.19 -23.20 -11.96
CA LEU A 394 6.10 -23.93 -12.60
C LEU A 394 6.01 -23.56 -14.08
N ASN A 395 5.82 -24.58 -14.93
CA ASN A 395 5.74 -24.44 -16.38
C ASN A 395 5.16 -25.75 -16.96
N GLY A 396 3.93 -25.75 -17.40
CA GLY A 396 3.27 -26.96 -17.91
C GLY A 396 3.13 -28.06 -16.84
N LEU A 397 3.16 -29.31 -17.30
CA LEU A 397 3.08 -30.50 -16.45
C LEU A 397 4.45 -30.81 -15.83
N GLN A 398 4.53 -30.80 -14.50
CA GLN A 398 5.76 -31.05 -13.75
C GLN A 398 5.50 -31.88 -12.49
N GLN A 399 6.58 -32.44 -11.95
CA GLN A 399 6.55 -33.27 -10.74
C GLN A 399 7.74 -32.90 -9.84
N PHE A 400 7.50 -32.65 -8.58
CA PHE A 400 8.52 -32.29 -7.59
C PHE A 400 8.55 -33.34 -6.48
N ALA A 401 9.73 -33.92 -6.24
CA ALA A 401 9.93 -34.98 -5.27
C ALA A 401 10.13 -34.39 -3.86
N ILE A 402 9.41 -34.90 -2.88
CA ILE A 402 9.58 -34.60 -1.45
C ILE A 402 10.02 -35.88 -0.75
N PRO A 403 11.27 -35.96 -0.24
CA PRO A 403 11.72 -37.11 0.52
C PRO A 403 11.00 -37.16 1.87
N THR A 404 10.46 -38.32 2.23
CA THR A 404 9.82 -38.52 3.55
C THR A 404 10.70 -39.36 4.50
N GLN A 405 11.94 -39.64 4.13
CA GLN A 405 12.87 -40.36 4.96
C GLN A 405 13.13 -39.62 6.26
N GLY A 406 13.02 -40.30 7.40
CA GLY A 406 13.20 -39.74 8.71
C GLY A 406 11.95 -39.02 9.28
N LEU A 407 10.87 -38.90 8.51
CA LEU A 407 9.60 -38.38 9.02
C LEU A 407 8.86 -39.46 9.81
N LYS A 408 8.22 -39.02 10.90
CA LYS A 408 7.40 -39.92 11.76
C LYS A 408 6.02 -40.12 11.13
N SER A 409 5.36 -41.21 11.50
CA SER A 409 3.94 -41.40 11.21
C SER A 409 3.13 -40.22 11.75
N GLY A 410 2.21 -39.71 10.95
CA GLY A 410 1.41 -38.55 11.32
C GLY A 410 0.81 -37.81 10.15
N LEU A 411 0.11 -36.71 10.47
CA LEU A 411 -0.48 -35.80 9.50
C LEU A 411 0.47 -34.63 9.22
N TYR A 412 0.73 -34.39 7.94
CA TYR A 412 1.53 -33.28 7.45
C TYR A 412 0.70 -32.36 6.56
N ASN A 413 1.06 -31.10 6.49
CA ASN A 413 0.48 -30.14 5.58
C ASN A 413 1.51 -29.77 4.50
N ILE A 414 1.19 -30.01 3.24
CA ILE A 414 1.99 -29.56 2.09
C ILE A 414 1.31 -28.32 1.53
N SER A 415 2.04 -27.22 1.55
CA SER A 415 1.59 -25.93 1.03
C SER A 415 2.35 -25.58 -0.24
N LEU A 416 1.61 -25.19 -1.28
CA LEU A 416 2.13 -24.58 -2.49
C LEU A 416 1.83 -23.09 -2.43
N ARG A 417 2.84 -22.24 -2.64
CA ARG A 417 2.72 -20.80 -2.61
C ARG A 417 3.29 -20.17 -3.87
N SER A 418 2.55 -19.23 -4.46
CA SER A 418 3.03 -18.35 -5.52
C SER A 418 2.51 -16.94 -5.30
N GLY A 419 3.41 -15.99 -5.06
CA GLY A 419 3.03 -14.65 -4.67
C GLY A 419 2.13 -14.67 -3.43
N ASN A 420 0.91 -14.17 -3.57
CA ASN A 420 -0.09 -14.12 -2.50
C ASN A 420 -1.01 -15.35 -2.44
N VAL A 421 -0.91 -16.26 -3.41
CA VAL A 421 -1.72 -17.47 -3.44
C VAL A 421 -1.05 -18.56 -2.61
N LEU A 422 -1.80 -19.14 -1.70
CA LEU A 422 -1.38 -20.26 -0.85
C LEU A 422 -2.50 -21.30 -0.82
N GLU A 423 -2.20 -22.51 -1.25
CA GLU A 423 -3.07 -23.67 -1.03
C GLU A 423 -2.33 -24.74 -0.24
N THR A 424 -3.08 -25.46 0.57
CA THR A 424 -2.55 -26.52 1.43
C THR A 424 -3.31 -27.82 1.19
N ARG A 425 -2.58 -28.93 1.11
CA ARG A 425 -3.10 -30.27 1.06
C ARG A 425 -2.55 -31.09 2.22
N LYS A 426 -3.39 -31.93 2.78
CA LYS A 426 -2.99 -32.84 3.85
C LYS A 426 -2.31 -34.06 3.25
N LEU A 427 -1.24 -34.51 3.89
CA LEU A 427 -0.53 -35.75 3.59
C LEU A 427 -0.55 -36.63 4.84
N LEU A 428 -1.04 -37.86 4.73
CA LEU A 428 -0.97 -38.86 5.78
C LEU A 428 0.23 -39.80 5.54
N ILE A 429 1.11 -39.89 6.54
CA ILE A 429 2.17 -40.89 6.63
C ILE A 429 1.72 -41.87 7.72
N PRO A 430 1.33 -43.11 7.38
CA PRO A 430 0.82 -44.08 8.36
C PRO A 430 1.83 -44.52 9.40
#